data_b8614e40dbec4ce5d34cb28b9c278f05
#
_entry.id   b8614e40dbec4ce5d34cb28b9c278f05
#
_cell.length_a   1.000
_cell.length_b   1.000
_cell.length_c   1.000
_cell.angle_alpha   90.00
_cell.angle_beta   90.00
_cell.angle_gamma   90.00
#
_symmetry.space_group_name_H-M   'P 1'
#
loop_
_entity.id
_entity.type
_entity.pdbx_description
1 polymer ?
#
loop_
_entity_poly.entity_id
_entity_poly.type
_entity_poly.pdbx_seq_one_letter_code
_entity_poly.pdbx_strand_id
1 'polypeptide(L)'
;MKKKELCVKTKRMIIQPMSDEEIENLIEASSSDELRTAYRKMLSGCKRDPENRIWYAPWKMTLKKDDTYIGNISFKGPAKDNVVEIGYGILPDQEGKGYTTEAVQAMTQWAFGNADVVFVEAETEPENRASRRILEKCGFVLNGEGQEGPRFVLEKPLTNWMAIYML
;
A
#
# COMPACT_ATOMS: atom_id res chain seq x y z
N MET A 1 15.16 -24.57 -8.31
CA MET A 1 14.41 -23.98 -7.18
C MET A 1 13.40 -22.98 -7.70
N LYS A 2 12.12 -23.23 -7.50
CA LYS A 2 11.11 -22.20 -7.81
C LYS A 2 11.34 -21.02 -6.85
N LYS A 3 11.61 -19.85 -7.38
CA LYS A 3 11.72 -18.61 -6.62
C LYS A 3 10.39 -18.42 -5.89
N LYS A 4 10.41 -18.41 -4.55
CA LYS A 4 9.20 -18.22 -3.76
C LYS A 4 8.60 -16.86 -4.15
N GLU A 5 7.40 -16.87 -4.69
CA GLU A 5 6.71 -15.63 -5.06
C GLU A 5 6.51 -14.75 -3.83
N LEU A 6 6.85 -13.47 -3.96
CA LEU A 6 6.65 -12.50 -2.89
C LEU A 6 5.15 -12.26 -2.68
N CYS A 7 4.65 -12.54 -1.49
CA CYS A 7 3.28 -12.20 -1.12
C CYS A 7 3.18 -11.92 0.38
N VAL A 8 2.21 -11.09 0.73
CA VAL A 8 1.81 -10.83 2.11
C VAL A 8 0.46 -11.46 2.32
N LYS A 9 0.37 -12.34 3.31
CA LYS A 9 -0.88 -13.04 3.65
C LYS A 9 -1.49 -12.42 4.89
N THR A 10 -2.78 -12.12 4.81
CA THR A 10 -3.58 -11.67 5.94
C THR A 10 -4.59 -12.76 6.32
N LYS A 11 -5.46 -12.49 7.27
CA LYS A 11 -6.53 -13.43 7.65
C LYS A 11 -7.42 -13.81 6.45
N ARG A 12 -7.80 -12.83 5.62
CA ARG A 12 -8.77 -13.02 4.54
C ARG A 12 -8.22 -12.84 3.13
N MET A 13 -6.98 -12.33 2.97
CA MET A 13 -6.44 -11.94 1.67
C MET A 13 -5.03 -12.48 1.43
N ILE A 14 -4.70 -12.54 0.13
CA ILE A 14 -3.33 -12.65 -0.36
C ILE A 14 -3.05 -11.34 -1.10
N ILE A 15 -1.95 -10.68 -0.75
CA ILE A 15 -1.52 -9.41 -1.32
C ILE A 15 -0.17 -9.62 -1.98
N GLN A 16 -0.08 -9.37 -3.30
CA GLN A 16 1.16 -9.63 -4.03
C GLN A 16 1.35 -8.64 -5.17
N PRO A 17 2.62 -8.27 -5.47
CA PRO A 17 2.89 -7.31 -6.53
C PRO A 17 2.43 -7.85 -7.88
N MET A 18 1.84 -6.98 -8.68
CA MET A 18 1.41 -7.29 -10.04
C MET A 18 2.61 -7.39 -10.98
N SER A 19 2.53 -8.30 -11.96
CA SER A 19 3.42 -8.32 -13.11
C SER A 19 3.15 -7.14 -14.02
N ASP A 20 4.06 -6.85 -14.94
CA ASP A 20 3.86 -5.80 -15.94
C ASP A 20 2.61 -6.07 -16.79
N GLU A 21 2.38 -7.33 -17.18
CA GLU A 21 1.18 -7.74 -17.92
C GLU A 21 -0.11 -7.48 -17.12
N GLU A 22 -0.12 -7.81 -15.83
CA GLU A 22 -1.26 -7.54 -14.96
C GLU A 22 -1.54 -6.03 -14.82
N ILE A 23 -0.49 -5.21 -14.75
CA ILE A 23 -0.64 -3.74 -14.71
C ILE A 23 -1.19 -3.23 -16.04
N GLU A 24 -0.71 -3.72 -17.17
CA GLU A 24 -1.23 -3.37 -18.49
C GLU A 24 -2.72 -3.70 -18.63
N ASN A 25 -3.13 -4.88 -18.18
CA ASN A 25 -4.54 -5.28 -18.13
C ASN A 25 -5.37 -4.37 -17.24
N LEU A 26 -4.82 -3.95 -16.10
CA LEU A 26 -5.48 -3.02 -15.19
C LEU A 26 -5.69 -1.64 -15.84
N ILE A 27 -4.71 -1.16 -16.58
CA ILE A 27 -4.80 0.09 -17.34
C ILE A 27 -5.93 0.01 -18.38
N GLU A 28 -5.99 -1.06 -19.15
CA GLU A 28 -7.03 -1.28 -20.16
C GLU A 28 -8.43 -1.40 -19.56
N ALA A 29 -8.56 -2.08 -18.44
CA ALA A 29 -9.83 -2.29 -17.76
C ALA A 29 -10.34 -1.04 -17.01
N SER A 30 -9.49 -0.06 -16.77
CA SER A 30 -9.83 1.13 -16.01
C SER A 30 -10.70 2.09 -16.82
N SER A 31 -11.83 2.52 -16.25
CA SER A 31 -12.74 3.49 -16.88
C SER A 31 -12.36 4.95 -16.60
N SER A 32 -11.50 5.20 -15.64
CA SER A 32 -11.08 6.52 -15.20
C SER A 32 -9.73 6.90 -15.84
N ASP A 33 -9.65 8.05 -16.49
CA ASP A 33 -8.40 8.59 -17.02
C ASP A 33 -7.37 8.85 -15.93
N GLU A 34 -7.83 9.30 -14.77
CA GLU A 34 -6.99 9.54 -13.61
C GLU A 34 -6.32 8.26 -13.11
N LEU A 35 -7.09 7.19 -12.97
CA LEU A 35 -6.57 5.88 -12.58
C LEU A 35 -5.62 5.31 -13.64
N ARG A 36 -5.96 5.43 -14.92
CA ARG A 36 -5.07 4.98 -16.01
C ARG A 36 -3.72 5.69 -15.95
N THR A 37 -3.73 7.00 -15.74
CA THR A 37 -2.52 7.81 -15.61
C THR A 37 -1.68 7.35 -14.41
N ALA A 38 -2.32 7.10 -13.27
CA ALA A 38 -1.65 6.60 -12.08
C ALA A 38 -0.99 5.24 -12.33
N TYR A 39 -1.70 4.30 -12.92
CA TYR A 39 -1.17 2.96 -13.21
C TYR A 39 -0.05 2.97 -14.25
N ARG A 40 -0.14 3.83 -15.27
CA ARG A 40 0.95 4.04 -16.23
C ARG A 40 2.22 4.56 -15.56
N LYS A 41 2.06 5.48 -14.61
CA LYS A 41 3.18 6.01 -13.83
C LYS A 41 3.83 4.91 -12.97
N MET A 42 3.04 4.05 -12.35
CA MET A 42 3.53 2.89 -11.60
C MET A 42 4.31 1.93 -12.50
N LEU A 43 3.76 1.58 -13.65
CA LEU A 43 4.42 0.70 -14.62
C LEU A 43 5.73 1.30 -15.13
N SER A 44 5.74 2.59 -15.41
CA SER A 44 6.95 3.33 -15.82
C SER A 44 8.04 3.23 -14.74
N GLY A 45 7.69 3.38 -13.47
CA GLY A 45 8.62 3.19 -12.35
C GLY A 45 9.19 1.78 -12.28
N CYS A 46 8.34 0.77 -12.47
CA CYS A 46 8.76 -0.64 -12.53
C CYS A 46 9.82 -0.90 -13.61
N LYS A 47 9.62 -0.32 -14.79
CA LYS A 47 10.52 -0.51 -15.94
C LYS A 47 11.81 0.30 -15.82
N ARG A 48 11.73 1.50 -15.25
CA ARG A 48 12.88 2.39 -15.08
C ARG A 48 13.83 1.90 -14.00
N ASP A 49 13.29 1.32 -12.93
CA ASP A 49 14.06 0.87 -11.75
C ASP A 49 13.64 -0.56 -11.37
N PRO A 50 14.06 -1.58 -12.15
CA PRO A 50 13.62 -2.96 -11.95
C PRO A 50 14.01 -3.55 -10.58
N GLU A 51 15.12 -3.09 -10.00
CA GLU A 51 15.58 -3.56 -8.68
C GLU A 51 14.63 -3.16 -7.54
N ASN A 52 13.95 -2.03 -7.69
CA ASN A 52 12.97 -1.51 -6.73
C ASN A 52 11.52 -1.69 -7.21
N ARG A 53 11.31 -2.60 -8.14
CA ARG A 53 10.02 -2.82 -8.80
C ARG A 53 8.86 -2.95 -7.82
N ILE A 54 9.06 -3.68 -6.74
CA ILE A 54 8.01 -3.94 -5.75
C ILE A 54 7.53 -2.67 -5.02
N TRP A 55 8.33 -1.61 -5.02
CA TRP A 55 7.99 -0.32 -4.43
C TRP A 55 7.20 0.58 -5.39
N TYR A 56 7.20 0.28 -6.69
CA TYR A 56 6.44 1.01 -7.71
C TYR A 56 5.16 0.30 -8.13
N ALA A 57 5.18 -1.04 -8.14
CA ALA A 57 4.06 -1.85 -8.62
C ALA A 57 2.85 -1.74 -7.70
N PRO A 58 1.63 -1.73 -8.26
CA PRO A 58 0.45 -2.03 -7.47
C PRO A 58 0.49 -3.48 -7.01
N TRP A 59 0.09 -3.71 -5.76
CA TRP A 59 -0.06 -5.04 -5.19
C TRP A 59 -1.53 -5.41 -5.21
N LYS A 60 -1.89 -6.46 -5.93
CA LYS A 60 -3.27 -6.92 -5.99
C LYS A 60 -3.69 -7.54 -4.66
N MET A 61 -4.91 -7.22 -4.24
CA MET A 61 -5.57 -7.82 -3.09
C MET A 61 -6.59 -8.84 -3.60
N THR A 62 -6.40 -10.11 -3.24
CA THR A 62 -7.32 -11.20 -3.60
C THR A 62 -7.82 -11.90 -2.36
N LEU A 63 -9.09 -12.29 -2.36
CA LEU A 63 -9.70 -13.01 -1.26
C LEU A 63 -9.25 -14.46 -1.24
N LYS A 64 -8.86 -14.98 -0.09
CA LYS A 64 -8.48 -16.39 0.07
C LYS A 64 -9.61 -17.36 -0.25
N LYS A 65 -10.86 -16.96 0.02
CA LYS A 65 -12.03 -17.85 -0.11
C LYS A 65 -12.35 -18.26 -1.54
N ASP A 66 -12.07 -17.38 -2.54
CA ASP A 66 -12.52 -17.58 -3.92
C ASP A 66 -11.61 -16.93 -4.97
N ASP A 67 -10.44 -16.44 -4.58
CA ASP A 67 -9.47 -15.74 -5.43
C ASP A 67 -10.02 -14.46 -6.10
N THR A 68 -11.10 -13.89 -5.57
CA THR A 68 -11.67 -12.65 -6.10
C THR A 68 -10.72 -11.48 -5.91
N TYR A 69 -10.44 -10.77 -7.00
CA TYR A 69 -9.73 -9.48 -6.96
C TYR A 69 -10.65 -8.41 -6.36
N ILE A 70 -10.19 -7.72 -5.33
CA ILE A 70 -10.99 -6.71 -4.63
C ILE A 70 -10.41 -5.30 -4.68
N GLY A 71 -9.20 -5.13 -5.14
CA GLY A 71 -8.53 -3.84 -5.21
C GLY A 71 -7.02 -3.99 -5.21
N ASN A 72 -6.33 -2.87 -5.04
CA ASN A 72 -4.87 -2.87 -4.94
C ASN A 72 -4.37 -1.86 -3.92
N ILE A 73 -3.14 -2.08 -3.49
CA ILE A 73 -2.41 -1.25 -2.55
C ILE A 73 -0.99 -1.10 -3.06
N SER A 74 -0.40 0.08 -2.93
CA SER A 74 0.90 0.37 -3.51
C SER A 74 1.69 1.34 -2.65
N PHE A 75 2.99 1.38 -2.89
CA PHE A 75 3.88 2.44 -2.43
C PHE A 75 4.20 3.37 -3.60
N LYS A 76 4.59 4.61 -3.31
CA LYS A 76 4.96 5.60 -4.33
C LYS A 76 6.47 5.68 -4.52
N GLY A 77 7.11 4.52 -4.73
CA GLY A 77 8.54 4.35 -4.88
C GLY A 77 9.24 3.85 -3.63
N PRO A 78 10.55 3.55 -3.73
CA PRO A 78 11.35 3.11 -2.59
C PRO A 78 11.51 4.21 -1.53
N ALA A 79 11.97 3.84 -0.34
CA ALA A 79 12.17 4.76 0.75
C ALA A 79 13.07 5.93 0.37
N LYS A 80 12.63 7.13 0.69
CA LYS A 80 13.38 8.38 0.56
C LYS A 80 13.38 9.06 1.92
N ASP A 81 14.57 9.34 2.44
CA ASP A 81 14.74 9.87 3.79
C ASP A 81 14.01 9.02 4.86
N ASN A 82 14.09 7.70 4.71
CA ASN A 82 13.45 6.70 5.57
C ASN A 82 11.89 6.70 5.54
N VAL A 83 11.29 7.31 4.53
CA VAL A 83 9.85 7.43 4.39
C VAL A 83 9.38 6.75 3.11
N VAL A 84 8.30 5.98 3.20
CA VAL A 84 7.52 5.52 2.04
C VAL A 84 6.10 6.05 2.15
N GLU A 85 5.47 6.31 1.01
CA GLU A 85 4.07 6.70 0.95
C GLU A 85 3.22 5.54 0.45
N ILE A 86 2.12 5.25 1.14
CA ILE A 86 1.18 4.18 0.79
C ILE A 86 -0.08 4.76 0.16
N GLY A 87 -0.58 4.11 -0.88
CA GLY A 87 -1.86 4.42 -1.51
C GLY A 87 -2.65 3.14 -1.74
N TYR A 88 -3.96 3.25 -1.77
CA TYR A 88 -4.84 2.08 -1.92
C TYR A 88 -6.17 2.44 -2.55
N GLY A 89 -6.78 1.46 -3.17
CA GLY A 89 -8.13 1.53 -3.70
C GLY A 89 -8.82 0.17 -3.60
N ILE A 90 -10.11 0.18 -3.36
CA ILE A 90 -10.93 -1.03 -3.28
C ILE A 90 -12.14 -0.90 -4.20
N LEU A 91 -12.59 -2.02 -4.76
CA LEU A 91 -13.79 -2.03 -5.59
C LEU A 91 -15.02 -1.64 -4.76
N PRO A 92 -15.97 -0.86 -5.35
CA PRO A 92 -17.11 -0.33 -4.61
C PRO A 92 -17.95 -1.38 -3.88
N ASP A 93 -18.15 -2.55 -4.47
CA ASP A 93 -18.93 -3.64 -3.89
C ASP A 93 -18.20 -4.36 -2.72
N GLN A 94 -16.93 -4.04 -2.50
CA GLN A 94 -16.12 -4.63 -1.43
C GLN A 94 -15.85 -3.65 -0.28
N GLU A 95 -16.35 -2.43 -0.39
CA GLU A 95 -16.24 -1.42 0.68
C GLU A 95 -17.03 -1.80 1.93
N GLY A 96 -16.63 -1.25 3.08
CA GLY A 96 -17.34 -1.42 4.34
C GLY A 96 -17.18 -2.78 5.01
N LYS A 97 -16.28 -3.63 4.52
CA LYS A 97 -16.05 -5.00 5.05
C LYS A 97 -14.74 -5.13 5.85
N GLY A 98 -14.01 -4.03 6.01
CA GLY A 98 -12.75 -4.01 6.75
C GLY A 98 -11.52 -4.52 5.99
N TYR A 99 -11.64 -4.84 4.72
CA TYR A 99 -10.52 -5.35 3.91
C TYR A 99 -9.38 -4.35 3.77
N THR A 100 -9.69 -3.09 3.49
CA THR A 100 -8.66 -2.05 3.33
C THR A 100 -7.87 -1.84 4.62
N THR A 101 -8.53 -1.79 5.78
CA THR A 101 -7.87 -1.71 7.09
C THR A 101 -6.93 -2.88 7.30
N GLU A 102 -7.38 -4.09 7.02
CA GLU A 102 -6.59 -5.32 7.13
C GLU A 102 -5.36 -5.26 6.21
N ALA A 103 -5.52 -4.80 4.98
CA ALA A 103 -4.44 -4.66 4.00
C ALA A 103 -3.42 -3.60 4.42
N VAL A 104 -3.86 -2.42 4.84
CA VAL A 104 -2.98 -1.33 5.28
C VAL A 104 -2.15 -1.76 6.49
N GLN A 105 -2.75 -2.43 7.47
CA GLN A 105 -2.02 -2.97 8.63
C GLN A 105 -0.94 -3.96 8.21
N ALA A 106 -1.26 -4.89 7.32
CA ALA A 106 -0.31 -5.89 6.86
C ALA A 106 0.83 -5.29 6.03
N MET A 107 0.51 -4.36 5.14
CA MET A 107 1.51 -3.75 4.25
C MET A 107 2.41 -2.76 4.98
N THR A 108 1.92 -2.06 5.99
CA THR A 108 2.77 -1.22 6.84
C THR A 108 3.76 -2.06 7.65
N GLN A 109 3.31 -3.19 8.21
CA GLN A 109 4.20 -4.13 8.89
C GLN A 109 5.27 -4.71 7.96
N TRP A 110 4.86 -5.06 6.73
CA TRP A 110 5.80 -5.53 5.72
C TRP A 110 6.85 -4.46 5.39
N ALA A 111 6.41 -3.22 5.17
CA ALA A 111 7.31 -2.10 4.90
C ALA A 111 8.31 -1.87 6.03
N PHE A 112 7.87 -1.92 7.28
CA PHE A 112 8.73 -1.78 8.45
C PHE A 112 9.73 -2.93 8.65
N GLY A 113 9.53 -4.06 7.98
CA GLY A 113 10.52 -5.13 7.89
C GLY A 113 11.77 -4.75 7.10
N ASN A 114 11.74 -3.62 6.37
CA ASN A 114 12.87 -3.08 5.63
C ASN A 114 13.57 -2.02 6.46
N ALA A 115 14.89 -2.14 6.62
CA ALA A 115 15.68 -1.25 7.47
C ALA A 115 15.61 0.23 7.06
N ASP A 116 15.39 0.49 5.76
CA ASP A 116 15.31 1.84 5.20
C ASP A 116 13.98 2.54 5.49
N VAL A 117 12.98 1.83 6.00
CA VAL A 117 11.65 2.38 6.29
C VAL A 117 11.49 2.62 7.78
N VAL A 118 11.37 3.88 8.16
CA VAL A 118 11.10 4.31 9.54
C VAL A 118 9.71 4.93 9.66
N PHE A 119 9.22 5.54 8.58
CA PHE A 119 7.88 6.14 8.52
C PHE A 119 7.13 5.67 7.29
N VAL A 120 5.83 5.46 7.45
CA VAL A 120 4.89 5.29 6.34
C VAL A 120 3.95 6.49 6.36
N GLU A 121 3.84 7.18 5.24
CA GLU A 121 2.92 8.30 5.04
C GLU A 121 1.76 7.89 4.14
N ALA A 122 0.64 8.58 4.28
CA ALA A 122 -0.51 8.49 3.38
C ALA A 122 -1.19 9.84 3.28
N GLU A 123 -1.67 10.17 2.09
CA GLU A 123 -2.48 11.35 1.86
C GLU A 123 -3.91 10.95 1.51
N THR A 124 -4.88 11.76 1.90
CA THR A 124 -6.28 11.58 1.55
C THR A 124 -6.83 12.85 0.95
N GLU A 125 -7.86 12.73 0.12
CA GLU A 125 -8.66 13.90 -0.23
C GLU A 125 -9.34 14.42 1.03
N PRO A 126 -9.51 15.78 1.16
CA PRO A 126 -10.05 16.41 2.38
C PRO A 126 -11.41 15.85 2.80
N GLU A 127 -12.24 15.45 1.83
CA GLU A 127 -13.61 14.97 2.05
C GLU A 127 -13.71 13.45 2.21
N ASN A 128 -12.61 12.71 2.01
CA ASN A 128 -12.61 11.26 2.10
C ASN A 128 -12.53 10.77 3.55
N ARG A 129 -13.67 10.80 4.22
CA ARG A 129 -13.80 10.37 5.62
C ARG A 129 -13.51 8.88 5.81
N ALA A 130 -13.88 8.06 4.85
CA ALA A 130 -13.65 6.61 4.90
C ALA A 130 -12.15 6.30 4.94
N SER A 131 -11.36 6.91 4.07
CA SER A 131 -9.91 6.76 4.06
C SER A 131 -9.26 7.26 5.36
N ARG A 132 -9.71 8.41 5.85
CA ARG A 132 -9.24 8.95 7.14
C ARG A 132 -9.47 7.97 8.28
N ARG A 133 -10.65 7.37 8.37
CA ARG A 133 -10.97 6.37 9.40
C ARG A 133 -10.07 5.14 9.31
N ILE A 134 -9.80 4.68 8.10
CA ILE A 134 -8.89 3.54 7.86
C ILE A 134 -7.52 3.84 8.43
N LEU A 135 -6.97 5.00 8.11
CA LEU A 135 -5.65 5.42 8.58
C LEU A 135 -5.60 5.56 10.11
N GLU A 136 -6.61 6.18 10.70
CA GLU A 136 -6.72 6.33 12.16
C GLU A 136 -6.79 4.96 12.86
N LYS A 137 -7.58 4.02 12.33
CA LYS A 137 -7.66 2.65 12.85
C LYS A 137 -6.33 1.90 12.76
N CYS A 138 -5.52 2.23 11.75
CA CYS A 138 -4.20 1.63 11.58
C CYS A 138 -3.10 2.32 12.41
N GLY A 139 -3.45 3.31 13.22
CA GLY A 139 -2.52 4.02 14.11
C GLY A 139 -1.84 5.23 13.48
N PHE A 140 -2.20 5.61 12.26
CA PHE A 140 -1.69 6.83 11.63
C PHE A 140 -2.20 8.07 12.36
N VAL A 141 -1.35 9.08 12.43
CA VAL A 141 -1.70 10.38 13.02
C VAL A 141 -1.60 11.47 11.95
N LEU A 142 -2.46 12.49 12.07
CA LEU A 142 -2.46 13.64 11.17
C LEU A 142 -1.14 14.41 11.32
N ASN A 143 -0.49 14.69 10.20
CA ASN A 143 0.79 15.41 10.13
C ASN A 143 0.82 16.39 8.96
N GLY A 144 0.06 17.46 9.07
CA GLY A 144 0.04 18.55 8.08
C GLY A 144 -0.72 18.24 6.80
N GLU A 145 -0.37 18.95 5.75
CA GLU A 145 -0.97 18.86 4.42
C GLU A 145 0.05 18.35 3.40
N GLY A 146 -0.40 17.47 2.52
CA GLY A 146 0.34 17.04 1.35
C GLY A 146 -0.20 17.68 0.07
N GLN A 147 0.16 17.12 -1.08
CA GLN A 147 -0.29 17.62 -2.39
C GLN A 147 -1.76 17.31 -2.66
N GLU A 148 -2.28 16.22 -2.14
CA GLU A 148 -3.65 15.75 -2.38
C GLU A 148 -4.61 16.14 -1.26
N GLY A 149 -4.11 16.54 -0.11
CA GLY A 149 -4.89 16.90 1.07
C GLY A 149 -4.20 16.54 2.37
N PRO A 150 -4.94 16.25 3.45
CA PRO A 150 -4.36 15.89 4.74
C PRO A 150 -3.39 14.73 4.64
N ARG A 151 -2.22 14.89 5.26
CA ARG A 151 -1.17 13.87 5.33
C ARG A 151 -1.19 13.21 6.70
N PHE A 152 -1.11 11.89 6.68
CA PHE A 152 -1.03 11.05 7.87
C PHE A 152 0.31 10.32 7.90
N VAL A 153 0.81 10.04 9.07
CA VAL A 153 2.08 9.34 9.27
C VAL A 153 1.95 8.26 10.33
N LEU A 154 2.62 7.13 10.08
CA LEU A 154 2.81 6.05 11.03
C LEU A 154 4.32 5.84 11.22
N GLU A 155 4.79 5.94 12.45
CA GLU A 155 6.17 5.67 12.82
C GLU A 155 6.35 4.19 13.12
N LYS A 156 7.48 3.64 12.70
CA LYS A 156 7.86 2.26 13.00
C LYS A 156 7.86 2.04 14.53
N PRO A 157 7.10 1.06 15.04
CA PRO A 157 7.06 0.78 16.46
C PRO A 157 8.41 0.28 16.97
N LEU A 158 8.74 0.63 18.20
CA LEU A 158 9.94 0.12 18.88
C LEU A 158 9.80 -1.40 19.06
N THR A 159 10.90 -2.13 18.86
CA THR A 159 10.97 -3.55 19.20
C THR A 159 10.93 -3.73 20.71
N ASN A 160 10.40 -4.85 21.21
CA ASN A 160 10.25 -5.11 22.63
C ASN A 160 11.54 -4.94 23.45
N TRP A 161 12.69 -5.35 22.89
CA TRP A 161 13.97 -5.18 23.56
C TRP A 161 14.42 -3.73 23.62
N MET A 162 14.11 -2.89 22.61
CA MET A 162 14.37 -1.45 22.63
C MET A 162 13.53 -0.76 23.70
N ALA A 163 12.28 -1.16 23.85
CA ALA A 163 11.38 -0.63 24.89
C ALA A 163 11.94 -0.91 26.31
N ILE A 164 12.56 -2.06 26.53
CA ILE A 164 13.17 -2.43 27.82
C ILE A 164 14.36 -1.54 28.15
N TYR A 165 15.16 -1.15 27.17
CA TYR A 165 16.35 -0.29 27.39
C TYR A 165 16.02 1.19 27.50
N MET A 166 14.83 1.62 27.07
CA MET A 166 14.39 3.03 27.15
C MET A 166 13.57 3.34 28.43
N LEU A 167 13.26 2.32 29.22
CA LEU A 167 12.62 2.45 30.54
C LEU A 167 13.67 2.57 31.64
#